data_ed107638a1e582f9e0bef39526243a03
#
_entry.id   ed107638a1e582f9e0bef39526243a03
#
_cell.length_a   1.000
_cell.length_b   1.000
_cell.length_c   1.000
_cell.angle_alpha   90.00
_cell.angle_beta   90.00
_cell.angle_gamma   90.00
#
_symmetry.space_group_name_H-M   'P 1'
#
loop_
_entity.id
_entity.type
_entity.pdbx_description
1 polymer ?
#
loop_
_entity_poly.entity_id
_entity_poly.type
_entity_poly.pdbx_seq_one_letter_code
_entity_poly.pdbx_strand_id
1 'polypeptide(L)'
;GALNRRPDWEPLMPAINEAIRRYGDRLYFRVISDHGFYEELRTEAKAFAGGMRDASIVAPYEHYTAALHASDIALLPLRDTEFNRAKSDLKFIESAGHGAVALASPTVYAGTVRDGETGLIYHSPEEFAEKLDLLIQRADLRRTLAENAYRYVAEHRLLDQHLDEYIAAYREMFARREEFEQDRRRRVEEFFPKL
;
A
#
# COMPACT_ATOMS: atom_id res chain seq x y z
N GLY A 1 5.54 -5.02 -5.60
CA GLY A 1 6.20 -5.66 -4.51
C GLY A 1 7.68 -5.32 -4.56
N ALA A 2 8.28 -5.09 -3.49
CA ALA A 2 9.71 -4.84 -3.42
C ALA A 2 10.36 -5.99 -2.66
N LEU A 3 11.49 -6.45 -3.15
CA LEU A 3 12.31 -7.50 -2.59
C LEU A 3 12.73 -7.29 -1.12
N ASN A 4 12.50 -6.12 -0.54
CA ASN A 4 12.95 -5.73 0.79
C ASN A 4 11.80 -5.24 1.70
N ARG A 5 10.62 -5.88 1.60
CA ARG A 5 9.45 -5.47 2.40
C ARG A 5 9.36 -6.19 3.75
N ARG A 6 10.18 -7.23 3.96
CA ARG A 6 10.16 -8.02 5.19
C ARG A 6 10.20 -7.15 6.47
N PRO A 7 11.09 -6.15 6.59
CA PRO A 7 11.11 -5.32 7.79
C PRO A 7 9.85 -4.49 8.03
N ASP A 8 9.02 -4.26 7.00
CA ASP A 8 7.77 -3.50 7.14
C ASP A 8 6.66 -4.35 7.78
N TRP A 9 6.60 -5.64 7.45
CA TRP A 9 5.53 -6.53 7.91
C TRP A 9 5.94 -7.54 8.99
N GLU A 10 7.23 -7.88 9.11
CA GLU A 10 7.71 -8.89 10.06
C GLU A 10 7.29 -8.63 11.52
N PRO A 11 7.29 -7.38 12.04
CA PRO A 11 6.79 -7.10 13.39
C PRO A 11 5.30 -7.41 13.60
N LEU A 12 4.52 -7.48 12.52
CA LEU A 12 3.08 -7.73 12.55
C LEU A 12 2.74 -9.22 12.42
N MET A 13 3.68 -10.05 11.98
CA MET A 13 3.44 -11.47 11.71
C MET A 13 2.95 -12.25 12.93
N PRO A 14 3.41 -12.00 14.16
CA PRO A 14 2.85 -12.65 15.35
C PRO A 14 1.35 -12.37 15.51
N ALA A 15 0.91 -11.12 15.31
CA ALA A 15 -0.50 -10.73 15.41
C ALA A 15 -1.34 -11.36 14.27
N ILE A 16 -0.80 -11.40 13.06
CA ILE A 16 -1.46 -12.04 11.90
C ILE A 16 -1.66 -13.54 12.17
N ASN A 17 -0.63 -14.25 12.62
CA ASN A 17 -0.71 -15.67 12.90
C ASN A 17 -1.60 -15.99 14.13
N GLU A 18 -1.70 -15.09 15.10
CA GLU A 18 -2.67 -15.21 16.20
C GLU A 18 -4.11 -15.04 15.68
N ALA A 19 -4.35 -14.09 14.78
CA ALA A 19 -5.65 -13.95 14.14
C ALA A 19 -6.00 -15.22 13.32
N ILE A 20 -5.05 -15.79 12.58
CA ILE A 20 -5.23 -17.07 11.87
C ILE A 20 -5.63 -18.18 12.85
N ARG A 21 -4.93 -18.31 13.96
CA ARG A 21 -5.24 -19.31 15.00
C ARG A 21 -6.65 -19.13 15.59
N ARG A 22 -7.07 -17.87 15.79
CA ARG A 22 -8.36 -17.54 16.39
C ARG A 22 -9.55 -17.70 15.43
N TYR A 23 -9.37 -17.31 14.18
CA TYR A 23 -10.48 -17.20 13.23
C TYR A 23 -10.48 -18.30 12.15
N GLY A 24 -9.38 -19.03 11.96
CA GLY A 24 -9.30 -20.19 11.09
C GLY A 24 -9.83 -19.94 9.69
N ASP A 25 -10.78 -20.77 9.26
CA ASP A 25 -11.37 -20.76 7.91
C ASP A 25 -12.15 -19.48 7.54
N ARG A 26 -12.35 -18.57 8.50
CA ARG A 26 -12.92 -17.25 8.20
C ARG A 26 -11.93 -16.31 7.50
N LEU A 27 -10.64 -16.65 7.48
CA LEU A 27 -9.59 -15.85 6.87
C LEU A 27 -9.02 -16.55 5.65
N TYR A 28 -8.88 -15.78 4.58
CA TYR A 28 -8.18 -16.21 3.38
C TYR A 28 -7.20 -15.13 2.94
N PHE A 29 -5.93 -15.48 2.77
CA PHE A 29 -4.87 -14.53 2.43
C PHE A 29 -4.54 -14.57 0.93
N ARG A 30 -4.50 -13.39 0.31
CA ARG A 30 -3.98 -13.18 -1.04
C ARG A 30 -2.67 -12.42 -0.95
N VAL A 31 -1.58 -13.07 -1.29
CA VAL A 31 -0.24 -12.49 -1.22
C VAL A 31 0.28 -12.27 -2.62
N ILE A 32 0.71 -11.03 -2.90
CA ILE A 32 1.18 -10.64 -4.22
C ILE A 32 2.66 -10.28 -4.14
N SER A 33 3.49 -11.04 -4.84
CA SER A 33 4.93 -10.80 -5.03
C SER A 33 5.79 -10.76 -3.75
N ASP A 34 5.28 -11.17 -2.58
CA ASP A 34 6.06 -11.28 -1.33
C ASP A 34 6.04 -12.73 -0.83
N HIS A 35 6.97 -13.51 -1.35
CA HIS A 35 7.05 -14.94 -1.01
C HIS A 35 7.40 -15.18 0.46
N GLY A 36 8.25 -14.30 1.06
CA GLY A 36 8.59 -14.41 2.47
C GLY A 36 7.37 -14.21 3.38
N PHE A 37 6.51 -13.24 3.05
CA PHE A 37 5.25 -13.07 3.77
C PHE A 37 4.34 -14.28 3.62
N TYR A 38 4.23 -14.83 2.41
CA TYR A 38 3.41 -16.02 2.13
C TYR A 38 3.88 -17.24 2.94
N GLU A 39 5.18 -17.47 3.02
CA GLU A 39 5.72 -18.63 3.75
C GLU A 39 5.50 -18.54 5.27
N GLU A 40 5.53 -17.34 5.84
CA GLU A 40 5.35 -17.16 7.28
C GLU A 40 3.89 -17.21 7.76
N LEU A 41 2.91 -17.16 6.85
CA LEU A 41 1.49 -17.37 7.17
C LEU A 41 1.22 -18.83 7.57
N ARG A 42 0.76 -19.05 8.78
CA ARG A 42 0.49 -20.38 9.36
C ARG A 42 -0.93 -20.88 9.02
N THR A 43 -1.25 -20.90 7.73
CA THR A 43 -2.54 -21.39 7.21
C THR A 43 -2.37 -21.95 5.81
N GLU A 44 -3.22 -22.90 5.45
CA GLU A 44 -3.39 -23.37 4.06
C GLU A 44 -4.39 -22.50 3.27
N ALA A 45 -5.21 -21.70 3.96
CA ALA A 45 -6.16 -20.79 3.36
C ALA A 45 -5.48 -19.53 2.80
N LYS A 46 -4.57 -19.71 1.84
CA LYS A 46 -3.77 -18.67 1.21
C LYS A 46 -3.49 -18.95 -0.25
N ALA A 47 -3.40 -17.89 -1.05
CA ALA A 47 -2.94 -17.94 -2.44
C ALA A 47 -1.78 -16.97 -2.65
N PHE A 48 -0.86 -17.36 -3.53
CA PHE A 48 0.25 -16.54 -3.96
C PHE A 48 0.11 -16.18 -5.44
N ALA A 49 0.27 -14.91 -5.77
CA ALA A 49 0.35 -14.41 -7.14
C ALA A 49 1.69 -13.71 -7.35
N GLY A 50 2.49 -14.22 -8.27
CA GLY A 50 3.83 -13.71 -8.63
C GLY A 50 4.81 -14.83 -8.97
N GLY A 51 6.02 -14.48 -9.40
CA GLY A 51 7.10 -15.45 -9.62
C GLY A 51 7.61 -16.02 -8.30
N MET A 52 7.58 -17.34 -8.15
CA MET A 52 7.96 -18.01 -6.90
C MET A 52 9.47 -18.00 -6.60
N ARG A 53 10.33 -17.75 -7.56
CA ARG A 53 11.80 -17.84 -7.39
C ARG A 53 12.60 -16.77 -8.11
N ASP A 54 11.99 -16.03 -9.04
CA ASP A 54 12.65 -14.97 -9.77
C ASP A 54 11.96 -13.66 -9.47
N ALA A 55 12.69 -12.77 -8.81
CA ALA A 55 12.24 -11.43 -8.44
C ALA A 55 11.83 -10.56 -9.65
N SER A 56 12.07 -11.01 -10.86
CA SER A 56 11.72 -10.34 -12.10
C SER A 56 10.29 -10.57 -12.56
N ILE A 57 9.57 -11.56 -12.00
CA ILE A 57 8.20 -11.86 -12.41
C ILE A 57 7.22 -11.12 -11.52
N VAL A 58 6.89 -9.92 -11.94
CA VAL A 58 5.76 -9.16 -11.39
C VAL A 58 4.47 -9.87 -11.78
N ALA A 59 3.54 -10.02 -10.85
CA ALA A 59 2.21 -10.55 -11.18
C ALA A 59 1.57 -9.68 -12.27
N PRO A 60 0.92 -10.27 -13.29
CA PRO A 60 0.15 -9.50 -14.27
C PRO A 60 -0.83 -8.57 -13.57
N TYR A 61 -1.03 -7.39 -14.14
CA TYR A 61 -1.87 -6.35 -13.52
C TYR A 61 -3.30 -6.84 -13.26
N GLU A 62 -3.83 -7.67 -14.13
CA GLU A 62 -5.17 -8.28 -13.99
C GLU A 62 -5.24 -9.19 -12.75
N HIS A 63 -4.19 -9.92 -12.44
CA HIS A 63 -4.14 -10.75 -11.22
C HIS A 63 -4.06 -9.89 -9.95
N TYR A 64 -3.34 -8.77 -10.03
CA TYR A 64 -3.24 -7.83 -8.94
C TYR A 64 -4.60 -7.18 -8.63
N THR A 65 -5.26 -6.63 -9.65
CA THR A 65 -6.58 -5.99 -9.50
C THR A 65 -7.66 -6.99 -9.07
N ALA A 66 -7.64 -8.22 -9.61
CA ALA A 66 -8.54 -9.29 -9.19
C ALA A 66 -8.33 -9.67 -7.71
N ALA A 67 -7.09 -9.69 -7.23
CA ALA A 67 -6.80 -9.94 -5.83
C ALA A 67 -7.30 -8.82 -4.92
N LEU A 68 -7.14 -7.56 -5.31
CA LEU A 68 -7.69 -6.42 -4.58
C LEU A 68 -9.21 -6.46 -4.52
N HIS A 69 -9.86 -6.67 -5.66
CA HIS A 69 -11.33 -6.74 -5.75
C HIS A 69 -11.94 -7.88 -4.93
N ALA A 70 -11.20 -8.97 -4.76
CA ALA A 70 -11.61 -10.12 -3.97
C ALA A 70 -11.17 -10.06 -2.49
N SER A 71 -10.68 -8.91 -2.02
CA SER A 71 -10.20 -8.72 -0.66
C SER A 71 -11.09 -7.77 0.13
N ASP A 72 -11.39 -8.12 1.38
CA ASP A 72 -12.11 -7.25 2.32
C ASP A 72 -11.18 -6.26 3.03
N ILE A 73 -9.95 -6.68 3.33
CA ILE A 73 -8.98 -5.92 4.10
C ILE A 73 -7.65 -5.88 3.35
N ALA A 74 -7.10 -4.69 3.16
CA ALA A 74 -5.75 -4.48 2.64
C ALA A 74 -4.79 -4.13 3.78
N LEU A 75 -3.76 -4.95 3.97
CA LEU A 75 -2.70 -4.70 4.95
C LEU A 75 -1.63 -3.81 4.30
N LEU A 76 -1.42 -2.62 4.84
CA LEU A 76 -0.55 -1.59 4.27
C LEU A 76 0.58 -1.20 5.25
N PRO A 77 1.49 -2.14 5.59
CA PRO A 77 2.58 -1.85 6.51
C PRO A 77 3.70 -1.06 5.82
N LEU A 78 4.14 -0.02 6.47
CA LEU A 78 5.35 0.73 6.14
C LEU A 78 6.04 1.17 7.43
N ARG A 79 7.31 0.78 7.64
CA ARG A 79 8.12 1.32 8.71
C ARG A 79 8.41 2.80 8.46
N ASP A 80 8.54 3.55 9.53
CA ASP A 80 8.95 4.94 9.47
C ASP A 80 10.45 5.05 9.18
N THR A 81 10.79 5.17 7.89
CA THR A 81 12.15 5.39 7.39
C THR A 81 12.10 6.52 6.36
N GLU A 82 13.24 7.20 6.17
CA GLU A 82 13.36 8.27 5.17
C GLU A 82 12.93 7.79 3.77
N PHE A 83 13.37 6.60 3.37
CA PHE A 83 12.98 5.99 2.10
C PHE A 83 11.46 5.74 2.01
N ASN A 84 10.84 5.25 3.08
CA ASN A 84 9.39 4.98 3.08
C ASN A 84 8.57 6.26 3.12
N ARG A 85 9.05 7.32 3.78
CA ARG A 85 8.39 8.65 3.77
C ARG A 85 8.35 9.30 2.38
N ALA A 86 9.28 8.93 1.48
CA ALA A 86 9.31 9.40 0.10
C ALA A 86 8.38 8.62 -0.85
N LYS A 87 7.64 7.60 -0.35
CA LYS A 87 6.65 6.85 -1.15
C LYS A 87 5.32 7.58 -1.23
N SER A 88 4.50 7.16 -2.19
CA SER A 88 3.12 7.61 -2.31
C SER A 88 2.14 6.71 -1.54
N ASP A 89 0.94 7.21 -1.34
CA ASP A 89 -0.21 6.51 -0.77
C ASP A 89 -0.97 5.64 -1.80
N LEU A 90 -0.35 5.34 -2.95
CA LEU A 90 -0.97 4.62 -4.06
C LEU A 90 -1.67 3.32 -3.63
N LYS A 91 -1.09 2.59 -2.67
CA LYS A 91 -1.70 1.34 -2.20
C LYS A 91 -3.04 1.55 -1.48
N PHE A 92 -3.21 2.69 -0.81
CA PHE A 92 -4.51 3.07 -0.28
C PHE A 92 -5.51 3.37 -1.40
N ILE A 93 -5.11 4.17 -2.40
CA ILE A 93 -5.97 4.52 -3.52
C ILE A 93 -6.43 3.27 -4.28
N GLU A 94 -5.50 2.35 -4.56
CA GLU A 94 -5.79 1.09 -5.25
C GLU A 94 -6.74 0.19 -4.43
N SER A 95 -6.47 -0.01 -3.14
CA SER A 95 -7.34 -0.85 -2.29
C SER A 95 -8.73 -0.23 -2.11
N ALA A 96 -8.81 1.07 -1.86
CA ALA A 96 -10.08 1.79 -1.73
C ALA A 96 -10.90 1.78 -3.03
N GLY A 97 -10.26 1.99 -4.18
CA GLY A 97 -10.89 1.90 -5.50
C GLY A 97 -11.46 0.52 -5.84
N HIS A 98 -10.98 -0.54 -5.16
CA HIS A 98 -11.46 -1.91 -5.32
C HIS A 98 -12.35 -2.40 -4.16
N GLY A 99 -12.68 -1.52 -3.22
CA GLY A 99 -13.60 -1.83 -2.11
C GLY A 99 -12.96 -2.56 -0.93
N ALA A 100 -11.63 -2.62 -0.85
CA ALA A 100 -10.92 -3.19 0.30
C ALA A 100 -10.60 -2.10 1.34
N VAL A 101 -10.92 -2.36 2.61
CA VAL A 101 -10.59 -1.46 3.72
C VAL A 101 -9.10 -1.49 4.04
N ALA A 102 -8.47 -0.32 4.12
CA ALA A 102 -7.06 -0.21 4.51
C ALA A 102 -6.89 -0.35 6.03
N LEU A 103 -6.00 -1.27 6.45
CA LEU A 103 -5.36 -1.27 7.76
C LEU A 103 -3.90 -0.86 7.56
N ALA A 104 -3.57 0.39 7.85
CA ALA A 104 -2.35 1.04 7.41
C ALA A 104 -1.49 1.57 8.55
N SER A 105 -0.17 1.57 8.37
CA SER A 105 0.75 2.33 9.22
C SER A 105 0.60 3.84 8.96
N PRO A 106 1.03 4.74 9.88
CA PRO A 106 0.93 6.17 9.66
C PRO A 106 1.85 6.69 8.53
N THR A 107 2.95 5.99 8.26
CA THR A 107 3.94 6.39 7.25
C THR A 107 3.28 6.51 5.88
N VAL A 108 3.28 7.67 5.28
CA VAL A 108 2.59 8.15 4.07
C VAL A 108 1.06 8.08 4.09
N TYR A 109 0.45 7.21 4.90
CA TYR A 109 -1.00 7.03 4.86
C TYR A 109 -1.78 7.96 5.80
N ALA A 110 -1.17 8.46 6.88
CA ALA A 110 -1.82 9.39 7.82
C ALA A 110 -2.27 10.72 7.18
N GLY A 111 -1.70 11.08 6.01
CA GLY A 111 -2.10 12.26 5.26
C GLY A 111 -3.38 12.09 4.43
N THR A 112 -3.81 10.84 4.19
CA THR A 112 -4.91 10.53 3.27
C THR A 112 -5.97 9.59 3.86
N VAL A 113 -5.55 8.63 4.69
CA VAL A 113 -6.48 7.77 5.43
C VAL A 113 -6.98 8.50 6.66
N ARG A 114 -8.27 8.73 6.74
CA ARG A 114 -8.95 9.24 7.94
C ARG A 114 -9.28 8.06 8.84
N ASP A 115 -8.57 7.95 9.98
CA ASP A 115 -8.74 6.84 10.92
C ASP A 115 -10.17 6.77 11.43
N GLY A 116 -10.79 5.58 11.32
CA GLY A 116 -12.21 5.35 11.68
C GLY A 116 -13.22 5.86 10.66
N GLU A 117 -12.81 6.51 9.57
CA GLU A 117 -13.71 7.05 8.53
C GLU A 117 -13.48 6.39 7.17
N THR A 118 -12.22 6.37 6.66
CA THR A 118 -11.88 5.81 5.35
C THR A 118 -10.90 4.64 5.42
N GLY A 119 -10.57 4.19 6.61
CA GLY A 119 -9.67 3.10 6.93
C GLY A 119 -9.29 3.13 8.39
N LEU A 120 -8.33 2.29 8.78
CA LEU A 120 -7.78 2.30 10.13
C LEU A 120 -6.26 2.51 10.07
N ILE A 121 -5.75 3.40 10.95
CA ILE A 121 -4.31 3.65 11.13
C ILE A 121 -3.87 3.00 12.43
N TYR A 122 -2.80 2.21 12.43
CA TYR A 122 -2.18 1.64 13.62
C TYR A 122 -0.77 2.21 13.85
N HIS A 123 -0.38 2.38 15.11
CA HIS A 123 0.92 2.95 15.50
C HIS A 123 1.84 1.91 16.17
N SER A 124 1.33 0.74 16.54
CA SER A 124 2.10 -0.35 17.11
C SER A 124 1.58 -1.73 16.65
N PRO A 125 2.37 -2.81 16.81
CA PRO A 125 1.89 -4.17 16.55
C PRO A 125 0.67 -4.57 17.38
N GLU A 126 0.55 -4.06 18.62
CA GLU A 126 -0.59 -4.31 19.50
C GLU A 126 -1.84 -3.63 18.96
N GLU A 127 -1.74 -2.35 18.58
CA GLU A 127 -2.85 -1.61 17.96
C GLU A 127 -3.24 -2.21 16.61
N PHE A 128 -2.27 -2.70 15.83
CA PHE A 128 -2.54 -3.46 14.62
C PHE A 128 -3.37 -4.71 14.91
N ALA A 129 -3.01 -5.48 15.94
CA ALA A 129 -3.74 -6.68 16.34
C ALA A 129 -5.19 -6.36 16.73
N GLU A 130 -5.41 -5.31 17.53
CA GLU A 130 -6.74 -4.86 17.96
C GLU A 130 -7.59 -4.42 16.75
N LYS A 131 -7.03 -3.60 15.86
CA LYS A 131 -7.73 -3.10 14.68
C LYS A 131 -7.99 -4.19 13.64
N LEU A 132 -7.07 -5.15 13.49
CA LEU A 132 -7.29 -6.33 12.65
C LEU A 132 -8.45 -7.18 13.21
N ASP A 133 -8.45 -7.46 14.50
CA ASP A 133 -9.52 -8.20 15.20
C ASP A 133 -10.88 -7.50 15.02
N LEU A 134 -10.91 -6.18 15.20
CA LEU A 134 -12.10 -5.35 14.99
C LEU A 134 -12.64 -5.48 13.56
N LEU A 135 -11.77 -5.35 12.55
CA LEU A 135 -12.14 -5.49 11.14
C LEU A 135 -12.61 -6.91 10.79
N ILE A 136 -12.04 -7.96 11.39
CA ILE A 136 -12.50 -9.34 11.17
C ILE A 136 -13.89 -9.57 11.75
N GLN A 137 -14.17 -9.03 12.91
CA GLN A 137 -15.46 -9.23 13.62
C GLN A 137 -16.58 -8.37 13.07
N ARG A 138 -16.31 -7.14 12.64
CA ARG A 138 -17.31 -6.12 12.30
C ARG A 138 -17.43 -5.93 10.77
N ALA A 139 -18.21 -6.81 10.13
CA ALA A 139 -18.50 -6.72 8.70
C ALA A 139 -19.23 -5.42 8.32
N ASP A 140 -20.08 -4.91 9.19
CA ASP A 140 -20.75 -3.61 9.05
C ASP A 140 -19.75 -2.45 8.99
N LEU A 141 -18.80 -2.43 9.92
CA LEU A 141 -17.72 -1.43 9.94
C LEU A 141 -16.85 -1.52 8.68
N ARG A 142 -16.42 -2.74 8.29
CA ARG A 142 -15.64 -2.91 7.05
C ARG A 142 -16.36 -2.30 5.84
N ARG A 143 -17.65 -2.59 5.69
CA ARG A 143 -18.46 -2.04 4.59
C ARG A 143 -18.50 -0.52 4.62
N THR A 144 -18.79 0.07 5.78
CA THR A 144 -18.87 1.53 5.94
C THR A 144 -17.53 2.20 5.59
N LEU A 145 -16.41 1.68 6.12
CA LEU A 145 -15.08 2.22 5.83
C LEU A 145 -14.69 2.08 4.35
N ALA A 146 -14.99 0.93 3.73
CA ALA A 146 -14.72 0.68 2.32
C ALA A 146 -15.53 1.60 1.41
N GLU A 147 -16.82 1.79 1.69
CA GLU A 147 -17.71 2.70 0.94
C GLU A 147 -17.24 4.16 1.05
N ASN A 148 -16.85 4.60 2.24
CA ASN A 148 -16.32 5.93 2.45
C ASN A 148 -14.99 6.14 1.74
N ALA A 149 -14.08 5.15 1.81
CA ALA A 149 -12.79 5.20 1.11
C ALA A 149 -12.97 5.23 -0.41
N TYR A 150 -13.86 4.40 -0.95
CA TYR A 150 -14.19 4.40 -2.37
C TYR A 150 -14.72 5.76 -2.82
N ARG A 151 -15.66 6.34 -2.06
CA ARG A 151 -16.21 7.68 -2.35
C ARG A 151 -15.13 8.74 -2.32
N TYR A 152 -14.26 8.72 -1.31
CA TYR A 152 -13.12 9.64 -1.23
C TYR A 152 -12.22 9.55 -2.48
N VAL A 153 -11.88 8.34 -2.93
CA VAL A 153 -11.07 8.16 -4.14
C VAL A 153 -11.81 8.65 -5.38
N ALA A 154 -13.09 8.32 -5.54
CA ALA A 154 -13.90 8.73 -6.68
C ALA A 154 -14.10 10.26 -6.75
N GLU A 155 -14.17 10.94 -5.62
CA GLU A 155 -14.42 12.39 -5.54
C GLU A 155 -13.14 13.23 -5.60
N HIS A 156 -11.96 12.66 -5.21
CA HIS A 156 -10.76 13.48 -4.97
C HIS A 156 -9.47 12.95 -5.59
N ARG A 157 -9.46 11.73 -6.14
CA ARG A 157 -8.19 11.09 -6.50
C ARG A 157 -8.16 10.54 -7.93
N LEU A 158 -9.15 10.86 -8.77
CA LEU A 158 -9.13 10.49 -10.17
C LEU A 158 -8.25 11.45 -10.98
N LEU A 159 -7.51 10.91 -11.93
CA LEU A 159 -6.54 11.66 -12.74
C LEU A 159 -7.20 12.79 -13.52
N ASP A 160 -8.41 12.56 -14.04
CA ASP A 160 -9.15 13.53 -14.83
C ASP A 160 -9.51 14.80 -14.03
N GLN A 161 -9.71 14.68 -12.72
CA GLN A 161 -10.00 15.80 -11.82
C GLN A 161 -8.78 16.72 -11.62
N HIS A 162 -7.56 16.22 -11.87
CA HIS A 162 -6.30 16.93 -11.66
C HIS A 162 -5.53 17.19 -12.95
N LEU A 163 -6.15 16.96 -14.11
CA LEU A 163 -5.48 17.05 -15.42
C LEU A 163 -4.88 18.44 -15.66
N ASP A 164 -5.59 19.50 -15.33
CA ASP A 164 -5.12 20.88 -15.53
C ASP A 164 -3.90 21.19 -14.66
N GLU A 165 -3.84 20.66 -13.43
CA GLU A 165 -2.68 20.80 -12.53
C GLU A 165 -1.46 20.12 -13.13
N TYR A 166 -1.61 18.91 -13.65
CA TYR A 166 -0.51 18.18 -14.32
C TYR A 166 -0.04 18.93 -15.57
N ILE A 167 -0.97 19.40 -16.40
CA ILE A 167 -0.63 20.17 -17.61
C ILE A 167 0.12 21.46 -17.23
N ALA A 168 -0.33 22.19 -16.21
CA ALA A 168 0.33 23.38 -15.72
C ALA A 168 1.75 23.09 -15.22
N ALA A 169 1.92 22.03 -14.42
CA ALA A 169 3.23 21.59 -13.94
C ALA A 169 4.19 21.23 -15.09
N TYR A 170 3.73 20.46 -16.08
CA TYR A 170 4.55 20.15 -17.27
C TYR A 170 4.91 21.39 -18.08
N ARG A 171 4.00 22.34 -18.26
CA ARG A 171 4.29 23.61 -18.95
C ARG A 171 5.34 24.41 -18.22
N GLU A 172 5.26 24.51 -16.89
CA GLU A 172 6.27 25.17 -16.06
C GLU A 172 7.63 24.48 -16.17
N MET A 173 7.66 23.17 -16.02
CA MET A 173 8.90 22.39 -16.17
C MET A 173 9.55 22.59 -17.54
N PHE A 174 8.75 22.60 -18.60
CA PHE A 174 9.24 22.84 -19.94
C PHE A 174 9.76 24.27 -20.14
N ALA A 175 9.08 25.27 -19.57
CA ALA A 175 9.55 26.65 -19.62
C ALA A 175 10.90 26.85 -18.89
N ARG A 176 11.12 26.09 -17.81
CA ARG A 176 12.34 26.12 -17.01
C ARG A 176 13.36 25.03 -17.37
N ARG A 177 13.22 24.36 -18.52
CA ARG A 177 14.06 23.21 -18.90
C ARG A 177 15.56 23.51 -18.92
N GLU A 178 15.94 24.75 -19.32
CA GLU A 178 17.35 25.15 -19.38
C GLU A 178 17.96 25.31 -17.98
N GLU A 179 17.20 25.90 -17.04
CA GLU A 179 17.55 26.01 -15.62
C GLU A 179 17.75 24.61 -15.01
N PHE A 180 16.78 23.70 -15.22
CA PHE A 180 16.89 22.35 -14.70
C PHE A 180 18.04 21.55 -15.32
N GLU A 181 18.35 21.76 -16.59
CA GLU A 181 19.49 21.12 -17.24
C GLU A 181 20.83 21.64 -16.67
N GLN A 182 20.95 22.94 -16.40
CA GLN A 182 22.11 23.51 -15.74
C GLN A 182 22.29 22.96 -14.32
N ASP A 183 21.21 22.90 -13.55
CA ASP A 183 21.20 22.30 -12.20
C ASP A 183 21.58 20.81 -12.23
N ARG A 184 21.08 20.07 -13.20
CA ARG A 184 21.43 18.65 -13.40
C ARG A 184 22.92 18.50 -13.66
N ARG A 185 23.49 19.28 -14.57
CA ARG A 185 24.93 19.26 -14.89
C ARG A 185 25.77 19.58 -13.66
N ARG A 186 25.43 20.62 -12.91
CA ARG A 186 26.13 20.98 -11.69
C ARG A 186 26.12 19.82 -10.67
N ARG A 187 24.97 19.18 -10.45
CA ARG A 187 24.86 18.02 -9.53
C ARG A 187 25.67 16.83 -10.03
N VAL A 188 25.68 16.55 -11.33
CA VAL A 188 26.50 15.46 -11.88
C VAL A 188 27.98 15.73 -11.66
N GLU A 189 28.47 16.96 -11.91
CA GLU A 189 29.85 17.35 -11.65
C GLU A 189 30.23 17.26 -10.17
N GLU A 190 29.31 17.64 -9.27
CA GLU A 190 29.53 17.61 -7.83
C GLU A 190 29.57 16.17 -7.27
N PHE A 191 28.63 15.31 -7.65
CA PHE A 191 28.50 13.96 -7.08
C PHE A 191 29.22 12.87 -7.89
N PHE A 192 29.52 13.13 -9.16
CA PHE A 192 30.20 12.18 -10.07
C PHE A 192 31.34 12.83 -10.86
N PRO A 193 32.34 13.38 -10.17
CA PRO A 193 33.42 14.19 -10.86
C PRO A 193 34.31 13.40 -11.83
N LYS A 194 34.07 12.10 -11.99
CA LYS A 194 34.86 11.22 -12.90
C LYS A 194 34.03 10.63 -14.04
N LEU A 195 32.80 11.08 -14.25
CA LEU A 195 32.00 10.77 -15.42
C LEU A 195 32.18 11.86 -16.48
#